data_e23175a300d31b6447c7016e4bf7164b
#
_entry.id   e23175a300d31b6447c7016e4bf7164b
#
_cell.length_a   1.000
_cell.length_b   1.000
_cell.length_c   1.000
_cell.angle_alpha   90.00
_cell.angle_beta   90.00
_cell.angle_gamma   90.00
#
_symmetry.space_group_name_H-M   'P 1'
#
loop_
_entity.id
_entity.type
_entity.pdbx_description
1 polymer ?
#
loop_
_entity_poly.entity_id
_entity_poly.type
_entity_poly.pdbx_seq_one_letter_code
_entity_poly.pdbx_strand_id
1 'polypeptide(L)'
;MTIKKSLIFAFVAAAATVLSATQTMVGDVGVREARVWFNGVGSDVSATCTAGGKKFEGAIRKACGNAAGESGVAIFSGLKAGTDYEYSISGKDGKVLASGAFKTAPDYKDRTPPPDFAFAVFGENYVNDKEFDPPFKTPGGEYEIYSAAASKKPAFCIWADGMNTLRNADESSESAKFLRGVFARDLGEVKDLISKFPNYGVAARNSFYGKNNDSNSANIADASCAFDMLWANPAARPGGAKAYSFQYADAEFFVLDDCTNRSYLDYRENRPSYLGDAQLNWLMGALQNSKANFKFVVLNSPFANPVATRDNFAFSANERKILSDFLVFAKIPGVVFLSANKPYGELSRLIRAGGYPLYDLTVGPLTGRPVDEIVEMNYFRVPSSSITKRSFAMVKVDGPEDDRAVTFAFFDSKGGQLFSSTVKLSELKKFE
;
A
#
# COMPACT_ATOMS: atom_id res chain seq x y z
N MET A 1 -13.31 47.85 -41.88
CA MET A 1 -13.50 46.39 -42.10
C MET A 1 -13.22 45.69 -40.78
N THR A 2 -14.27 45.47 -40.04
CA THR A 2 -14.25 45.04 -38.60
C THR A 2 -14.42 43.53 -38.57
N ILE A 3 -13.43 42.79 -38.18
CA ILE A 3 -13.56 41.34 -37.94
C ILE A 3 -13.44 41.05 -36.46
N LYS A 4 -14.50 40.45 -36.00
CA LYS A 4 -14.90 40.01 -34.69
C LYS A 4 -13.79 39.25 -33.92
N LYS A 5 -13.45 39.76 -32.76
CA LYS A 5 -12.92 38.96 -31.63
C LYS A 5 -14.13 38.57 -30.79
N SER A 6 -14.53 37.34 -30.84
CA SER A 6 -15.39 36.68 -29.85
C SER A 6 -15.47 35.20 -30.21
N LEU A 7 -15.05 34.38 -29.31
CA LEU A 7 -15.30 32.97 -29.05
C LEU A 7 -14.01 32.19 -28.75
N ILE A 8 -13.43 32.41 -27.59
CA ILE A 8 -12.66 31.39 -26.86
C ILE A 8 -12.79 31.74 -25.37
N PHE A 9 -13.91 31.41 -24.76
CA PHE A 9 -14.07 31.37 -23.30
C PHE A 9 -15.40 30.66 -22.96
N ALA A 10 -15.48 29.38 -23.20
CA ALA A 10 -16.63 28.58 -22.76
C ALA A 10 -16.32 27.07 -22.82
N PHE A 11 -15.23 26.59 -22.25
CA PHE A 11 -15.02 25.13 -22.10
C PHE A 11 -14.12 24.80 -20.90
N VAL A 12 -14.41 25.39 -19.75
CA VAL A 12 -13.76 24.97 -18.46
C VAL A 12 -14.78 24.76 -17.32
N ALA A 13 -16.06 24.91 -17.59
CA ALA A 13 -17.07 24.89 -16.52
C ALA A 13 -17.98 23.64 -16.49
N ALA A 14 -17.64 22.55 -17.20
CA ALA A 14 -18.50 21.36 -17.28
C ALA A 14 -17.92 20.07 -16.68
N ALA A 15 -16.74 20.12 -16.04
CA ALA A 15 -16.15 18.93 -15.41
C ALA A 15 -16.31 18.88 -13.87
N ALA A 16 -17.16 19.71 -13.30
CA ALA A 16 -17.31 19.83 -11.83
C ALA A 16 -18.59 19.20 -11.27
N THR A 17 -19.25 18.31 -11.96
CA THR A 17 -20.47 17.68 -11.44
C THR A 17 -20.54 16.22 -11.81
N VAL A 18 -19.91 15.37 -11.05
CA VAL A 18 -20.37 14.06 -10.55
C VAL A 18 -19.35 13.51 -9.55
N LEU A 19 -19.10 14.17 -8.44
CA LEU A 19 -18.65 13.48 -7.25
C LEU A 19 -19.92 13.06 -6.50
N SER A 20 -20.47 11.94 -6.92
CA SER A 20 -21.63 11.34 -6.29
C SER A 20 -21.19 10.56 -5.06
N ALA A 21 -21.88 10.77 -3.96
CA ALA A 21 -21.75 10.06 -2.68
C ALA A 21 -20.38 10.18 -1.98
N THR A 22 -20.42 10.43 -0.68
CA THR A 22 -19.25 10.41 0.20
C THR A 22 -18.59 9.04 0.18
N GLN A 23 -17.31 9.00 -0.15
CA GLN A 23 -16.52 7.78 -0.12
C GLN A 23 -15.81 7.66 1.22
N THR A 24 -15.61 6.44 1.70
CA THR A 24 -14.83 6.17 2.89
C THR A 24 -13.90 4.98 2.70
N MET A 25 -12.76 5.01 3.37
CA MET A 25 -11.81 3.92 3.45
C MET A 25 -11.24 3.83 4.87
N VAL A 26 -11.31 2.64 5.46
CA VAL A 26 -10.64 2.40 6.74
C VAL A 26 -9.12 2.40 6.49
N GLY A 27 -8.41 3.24 7.21
CA GLY A 27 -6.94 3.34 7.15
C GLY A 27 -6.27 2.62 8.31
N ASP A 28 -5.35 3.30 8.98
CA ASP A 28 -4.61 2.76 10.12
C ASP A 28 -5.54 2.43 11.29
N VAL A 29 -5.49 1.19 11.78
CA VAL A 29 -6.25 0.72 12.94
C VAL A 29 -5.32 0.03 13.92
N GLY A 30 -5.07 0.70 15.04
CA GLY A 30 -4.30 0.18 16.15
C GLY A 30 -5.15 -0.50 17.22
N VAL A 31 -4.55 -0.69 18.40
CA VAL A 31 -5.20 -1.31 19.56
C VAL A 31 -6.28 -0.38 20.15
N ARG A 32 -6.05 0.94 20.13
CA ARG A 32 -6.91 1.95 20.79
C ARG A 32 -7.24 3.17 19.93
N GLU A 33 -6.84 3.16 18.67
CA GLU A 33 -7.07 4.24 17.70
C GLU A 33 -7.46 3.64 16.36
N ALA A 34 -8.30 4.38 15.61
CA ALA A 34 -8.63 4.05 14.23
C ALA A 34 -8.71 5.33 13.39
N ARG A 35 -8.34 5.23 12.12
CA ARG A 35 -8.39 6.31 11.15
C ARG A 35 -9.26 5.91 9.98
N VAL A 36 -10.16 6.81 9.57
CA VAL A 36 -11.03 6.60 8.41
C VAL A 36 -10.86 7.78 7.47
N TRP A 37 -10.36 7.51 6.27
CA TRP A 37 -10.35 8.47 5.18
C TRP A 37 -11.75 8.68 4.63
N PHE A 38 -12.06 9.91 4.24
CA PHE A 38 -13.30 10.25 3.55
C PHE A 38 -13.08 11.32 2.48
N ASN A 39 -13.96 11.36 1.47
CA ASN A 39 -13.97 12.33 0.37
C ASN A 39 -15.40 12.65 -0.08
N GLY A 40 -15.59 13.80 -0.74
CA GLY A 40 -16.86 14.19 -1.34
C GLY A 40 -17.81 14.93 -0.38
N VAL A 41 -17.28 15.54 0.69
CA VAL A 41 -18.07 16.30 1.67
C VAL A 41 -17.46 17.65 1.92
N GLY A 42 -18.33 18.66 2.12
CA GLY A 42 -17.91 20.00 2.51
C GLY A 42 -17.20 20.06 3.87
N SER A 43 -16.75 21.24 4.25
CA SER A 43 -15.87 21.48 5.40
C SER A 43 -16.49 21.14 6.79
N ASP A 44 -17.79 21.00 6.85
CA ASP A 44 -18.53 20.83 8.10
C ASP A 44 -19.09 19.41 8.24
N VAL A 45 -18.21 18.47 8.53
CA VAL A 45 -18.57 17.07 8.79
C VAL A 45 -18.27 16.68 10.22
N SER A 46 -19.02 15.72 10.74
CA SER A 46 -18.74 15.01 11.99
C SER A 46 -18.53 13.53 11.72
N ALA A 47 -17.72 12.89 12.55
CA ALA A 47 -17.48 11.46 12.48
C ALA A 47 -17.78 10.83 13.83
N THR A 48 -18.43 9.68 13.84
CA THR A 48 -18.69 8.93 15.05
C THR A 48 -18.45 7.44 14.83
N CYS A 49 -18.06 6.71 15.89
CA CYS A 49 -18.09 5.26 15.86
C CYS A 49 -18.76 4.70 17.12
N THR A 50 -19.33 3.51 17.01
CA THR A 50 -20.10 2.88 18.08
C THR A 50 -19.72 1.42 18.25
N ALA A 51 -19.70 0.98 19.52
CA ALA A 51 -19.57 -0.42 19.88
C ALA A 51 -20.28 -0.67 21.23
N GLY A 52 -21.08 -1.72 21.31
CA GLY A 52 -21.80 -2.09 22.54
C GLY A 52 -22.64 -0.96 23.13
N GLY A 53 -23.28 -0.14 22.28
CA GLY A 53 -24.10 1.01 22.69
C GLY A 53 -23.30 2.25 23.11
N LYS A 54 -21.96 2.21 23.14
CA LYS A 54 -21.11 3.35 23.47
C LYS A 54 -20.68 4.06 22.19
N LYS A 55 -20.85 5.41 22.18
CA LYS A 55 -20.49 6.29 21.07
C LYS A 55 -19.16 7.00 21.36
N PHE A 56 -18.34 7.15 20.31
CA PHE A 56 -17.07 7.88 20.32
C PHE A 56 -17.09 8.91 19.20
N GLU A 57 -16.66 10.13 19.50
CA GLU A 57 -16.52 11.21 18.53
C GLU A 57 -15.13 11.11 17.87
N GLY A 58 -15.08 11.31 16.55
CA GLY A 58 -13.85 11.35 15.77
C GLY A 58 -13.35 12.78 15.58
N ALA A 59 -12.06 13.00 15.81
CA ALA A 59 -11.41 14.26 15.44
C ALA A 59 -11.20 14.29 13.91
N ILE A 60 -11.56 15.40 13.27
CA ILE A 60 -11.39 15.58 11.82
C ILE A 60 -10.07 16.28 11.53
N ARG A 61 -9.22 15.64 10.74
CA ARG A 61 -8.02 16.24 10.14
C ARG A 61 -8.26 16.40 8.64
N LYS A 62 -8.25 17.64 8.16
CA LYS A 62 -8.34 17.94 6.72
C LYS A 62 -7.05 17.50 6.02
N ALA A 63 -7.17 17.04 4.79
CA ALA A 63 -6.01 16.77 3.94
C ALA A 63 -5.34 18.09 3.51
N CYS A 64 -4.06 18.00 3.15
CA CYS A 64 -3.33 19.08 2.48
C CYS A 64 -3.78 19.18 1.02
N GLY A 65 -3.46 20.32 0.36
CA GLY A 65 -3.60 20.48 -1.08
C GLY A 65 -4.69 21.44 -1.53
N ASN A 66 -4.57 21.85 -2.80
CA ASN A 66 -5.50 22.75 -3.50
C ASN A 66 -6.43 21.96 -4.44
N ALA A 67 -6.49 20.64 -4.29
CA ALA A 67 -7.21 19.78 -5.19
C ALA A 67 -8.70 20.08 -5.26
N ALA A 68 -9.30 19.72 -6.37
CA ALA A 68 -10.71 19.93 -6.69
C ALA A 68 -11.69 19.12 -5.82
N GLY A 69 -11.29 18.68 -4.65
CA GLY A 69 -12.12 17.90 -3.73
C GLY A 69 -11.74 18.12 -2.27
N GLU A 70 -12.71 18.01 -1.38
CA GLU A 70 -12.47 18.00 0.05
C GLU A 70 -12.30 16.56 0.54
N SER A 71 -11.11 16.21 0.98
CA SER A 71 -10.83 14.95 1.66
C SER A 71 -10.33 15.19 3.07
N GLY A 72 -10.47 14.18 3.92
CA GLY A 72 -10.02 14.27 5.31
C GLY A 72 -9.88 12.89 5.94
N VAL A 73 -9.43 12.91 7.18
CA VAL A 73 -9.27 11.72 8.01
C VAL A 73 -10.00 11.94 9.32
N ALA A 74 -10.95 11.08 9.64
CA ALA A 74 -11.55 10.97 10.96
C ALA A 74 -10.65 10.09 11.84
N ILE A 75 -10.29 10.56 13.02
CA ILE A 75 -9.40 9.90 13.98
C ILE A 75 -10.21 9.60 15.24
N PHE A 76 -10.41 8.33 15.54
CA PHE A 76 -11.08 7.84 16.73
C PHE A 76 -10.05 7.35 17.73
N SER A 77 -10.13 7.83 18.97
CA SER A 77 -9.18 7.48 20.04
C SER A 77 -9.89 6.96 21.28
N GLY A 78 -9.16 6.32 22.19
CA GLY A 78 -9.69 5.77 23.42
C GLY A 78 -10.58 4.53 23.23
N LEU A 79 -10.42 3.85 22.10
CA LEU A 79 -11.15 2.65 21.74
C LEU A 79 -10.74 1.45 22.62
N LYS A 80 -11.57 0.42 22.64
CA LYS A 80 -11.28 -0.87 23.28
C LYS A 80 -10.61 -1.81 22.27
N ALA A 81 -9.58 -2.52 22.71
CA ALA A 81 -8.86 -3.50 21.89
C ALA A 81 -9.76 -4.66 21.44
N GLY A 82 -9.45 -5.24 20.27
CA GLY A 82 -10.09 -6.44 19.73
C GLY A 82 -11.61 -6.31 19.52
N THR A 83 -12.10 -5.07 19.35
CA THR A 83 -13.53 -4.75 19.35
C THR A 83 -13.99 -4.30 17.97
N ASP A 84 -15.15 -4.78 17.55
CA ASP A 84 -15.80 -4.36 16.31
C ASP A 84 -16.54 -3.04 16.54
N TYR A 85 -16.34 -2.09 15.62
CA TYR A 85 -16.95 -0.77 15.61
C TYR A 85 -17.66 -0.53 14.29
N GLU A 86 -18.85 0.10 14.35
CA GLU A 86 -19.49 0.71 13.21
C GLU A 86 -19.20 2.22 13.23
N TYR A 87 -18.82 2.79 12.08
CA TYR A 87 -18.58 4.23 11.97
C TYR A 87 -19.53 4.91 10.99
N SER A 88 -19.72 6.21 11.18
CA SER A 88 -20.46 7.07 10.27
C SER A 88 -19.77 8.43 10.11
N ILE A 89 -19.83 8.94 8.88
CA ILE A 89 -19.51 10.34 8.54
C ILE A 89 -20.83 11.03 8.25
N SER A 90 -21.09 12.13 8.95
CA SER A 90 -22.35 12.88 8.85
C SER A 90 -22.09 14.33 8.46
N GLY A 91 -22.99 14.91 7.67
CA GLY A 91 -22.99 16.33 7.33
C GLY A 91 -23.42 17.21 8.50
N LYS A 92 -23.38 18.52 8.30
CA LYS A 92 -23.80 19.54 9.27
C LYS A 92 -25.25 19.41 9.73
N ASP A 93 -26.10 18.90 8.85
CA ASP A 93 -27.51 18.62 9.11
C ASP A 93 -27.76 17.32 9.91
N GLY A 94 -26.71 16.62 10.30
CA GLY A 94 -26.75 15.33 10.98
C GLY A 94 -27.08 14.13 10.08
N LYS A 95 -27.29 14.34 8.78
CA LYS A 95 -27.53 13.25 7.83
C LYS A 95 -26.28 12.42 7.64
N VAL A 96 -26.40 11.09 7.77
CA VAL A 96 -25.31 10.15 7.48
C VAL A 96 -25.02 10.16 5.98
N LEU A 97 -23.80 10.49 5.62
CA LEU A 97 -23.30 10.57 4.25
C LEU A 97 -22.58 9.29 3.83
N ALA A 98 -21.86 8.66 4.75
CA ALA A 98 -21.22 7.38 4.54
C ALA A 98 -21.05 6.63 5.86
N SER A 99 -20.93 5.30 5.77
CA SER A 99 -20.73 4.43 6.94
C SER A 99 -19.92 3.21 6.56
N GLY A 100 -19.38 2.53 7.56
CA GLY A 100 -18.65 1.27 7.42
C GLY A 100 -18.33 0.68 8.78
N ALA A 101 -17.38 -0.22 8.84
CA ALA A 101 -17.00 -0.88 10.08
C ALA A 101 -15.48 -1.09 10.13
N PHE A 102 -14.94 -1.26 11.33
CA PHE A 102 -13.58 -1.69 11.56
C PHE A 102 -13.46 -2.48 12.85
N LYS A 103 -12.41 -3.28 12.96
CA LYS A 103 -12.06 -3.99 14.17
C LYS A 103 -10.71 -3.51 14.67
N THR A 104 -10.64 -3.08 15.95
CA THR A 104 -9.37 -2.71 16.57
C THR A 104 -8.45 -3.90 16.74
N ALA A 105 -7.14 -3.68 16.65
CA ALA A 105 -6.14 -4.72 16.86
C ALA A 105 -6.24 -5.33 18.27
N PRO A 106 -5.90 -6.62 18.43
CA PRO A 106 -5.91 -7.29 19.73
C PRO A 106 -4.80 -6.78 20.65
N ASP A 107 -5.10 -6.64 21.94
CA ASP A 107 -4.11 -6.40 23.01
C ASP A 107 -3.81 -7.75 23.67
N TYR A 108 -2.83 -8.47 23.14
CA TYR A 108 -2.47 -9.83 23.58
C TYR A 108 -1.23 -9.85 24.50
N LYS A 109 -0.35 -8.87 24.36
CA LYS A 109 0.97 -8.87 24.99
C LYS A 109 0.86 -8.99 26.52
N ASP A 110 1.63 -9.90 27.10
CA ASP A 110 1.63 -10.25 28.52
C ASP A 110 0.28 -10.80 29.04
N ARG A 111 -0.62 -11.24 28.15
CA ARG A 111 -1.96 -11.75 28.50
C ARG A 111 -2.27 -13.11 27.90
N THR A 112 -1.97 -13.27 26.61
CA THR A 112 -2.23 -14.50 25.84
C THR A 112 -1.11 -14.71 24.84
N PRO A 113 -0.93 -15.92 24.29
CA PRO A 113 -0.08 -16.10 23.12
C PRO A 113 -0.49 -15.18 21.97
N PRO A 114 0.42 -14.83 21.06
CA PRO A 114 0.10 -13.99 19.92
C PRO A 114 -0.98 -14.66 19.06
N PRO A 115 -2.05 -13.92 18.69
CA PRO A 115 -3.12 -14.46 17.87
C PRO A 115 -2.64 -14.79 16.45
N ASP A 116 -3.25 -15.81 15.86
CA ASP A 116 -3.12 -16.07 14.43
C ASP A 116 -3.84 -14.99 13.63
N PHE A 117 -3.26 -14.58 12.51
CA PHE A 117 -3.86 -13.62 11.61
C PHE A 117 -3.42 -13.84 10.16
N ALA A 118 -4.20 -13.26 9.23
CA ALA A 118 -3.81 -13.19 7.83
C ALA A 118 -4.11 -11.79 7.28
N PHE A 119 -3.31 -11.32 6.36
CA PHE A 119 -3.50 -10.04 5.69
C PHE A 119 -3.35 -10.20 4.18
N ALA A 120 -3.98 -9.28 3.44
CA ALA A 120 -3.91 -9.26 1.99
C ALA A 120 -2.80 -8.32 1.50
N VAL A 121 -2.15 -8.69 0.39
CA VAL A 121 -1.18 -7.81 -0.31
C VAL A 121 -1.62 -7.70 -1.76
N PHE A 122 -1.68 -6.46 -2.26
CA PHE A 122 -2.16 -6.11 -3.58
C PHE A 122 -1.05 -5.43 -4.40
N GLY A 123 -0.91 -5.84 -5.66
CA GLY A 123 -0.08 -5.18 -6.65
C GLY A 123 -0.84 -4.16 -7.49
N GLU A 124 -0.45 -4.01 -8.76
CA GLU A 124 -0.99 -3.01 -9.67
C GLU A 124 -2.52 -3.04 -9.73
N ASN A 125 -3.14 -1.89 -9.43
CA ASN A 125 -4.57 -1.68 -9.48
C ASN A 125 -4.94 -0.70 -10.59
N TYR A 126 -5.54 -1.19 -11.68
CA TYR A 126 -5.98 -0.37 -12.79
C TYR A 126 -7.51 -0.43 -12.93
N VAL A 127 -8.17 0.70 -12.78
CA VAL A 127 -9.59 0.85 -13.03
C VAL A 127 -9.78 1.53 -14.39
N ASN A 128 -10.47 0.86 -15.31
CA ASN A 128 -10.73 1.39 -16.65
C ASN A 128 -11.63 2.62 -16.60
N ASP A 129 -11.30 3.59 -17.44
CA ASP A 129 -12.02 4.84 -17.59
C ASP A 129 -12.21 5.14 -19.08
N LYS A 130 -13.42 5.01 -19.57
CA LYS A 130 -13.75 5.12 -20.99
C LYS A 130 -13.44 6.51 -21.58
N GLU A 131 -13.42 7.54 -20.75
CA GLU A 131 -13.15 8.92 -21.20
C GLU A 131 -11.67 9.15 -21.47
N PHE A 132 -10.79 8.56 -20.65
CA PHE A 132 -9.36 8.84 -20.67
C PHE A 132 -8.49 7.65 -21.11
N ASP A 133 -9.03 6.45 -21.14
CA ASP A 133 -8.30 5.29 -21.62
C ASP A 133 -8.29 5.23 -23.16
N PRO A 134 -7.19 4.73 -23.76
CA PRO A 134 -7.14 4.49 -25.18
C PRO A 134 -8.29 3.57 -25.63
N PRO A 135 -9.03 3.90 -26.70
CA PRO A 135 -10.25 3.17 -27.10
C PRO A 135 -10.00 1.70 -27.46
N PHE A 136 -8.73 1.31 -27.67
CA PHE A 136 -8.36 -0.05 -28.06
C PHE A 136 -7.72 -0.86 -26.93
N LYS A 137 -7.62 -0.29 -25.70
CA LYS A 137 -6.98 -0.95 -24.56
C LYS A 137 -7.89 -0.92 -23.35
N THR A 138 -8.12 -2.08 -22.78
CA THR A 138 -8.74 -2.26 -21.48
C THR A 138 -7.72 -2.89 -20.53
N PRO A 139 -6.81 -2.10 -19.95
CA PRO A 139 -5.74 -2.63 -19.11
C PRO A 139 -6.28 -3.29 -17.83
N GLY A 140 -7.37 -2.77 -17.28
CA GLY A 140 -8.02 -3.29 -16.08
C GLY A 140 -9.06 -4.36 -16.37
N GLY A 141 -9.37 -5.18 -15.39
CA GLY A 141 -10.43 -6.19 -15.48
C GLY A 141 -10.47 -7.12 -14.26
N GLU A 142 -11.43 -8.04 -14.29
CA GLU A 142 -11.65 -9.06 -13.24
C GLU A 142 -11.87 -8.40 -11.85
N TYR A 143 -12.72 -7.36 -11.79
CA TYR A 143 -12.96 -6.58 -10.56
C TYR A 143 -13.63 -7.39 -9.44
N GLU A 144 -14.19 -8.56 -9.73
CA GLU A 144 -14.62 -9.54 -8.73
C GLU A 144 -13.51 -9.95 -7.76
N ILE A 145 -12.24 -9.70 -8.10
CA ILE A 145 -11.07 -9.97 -7.25
C ILE A 145 -11.16 -9.26 -5.89
N TYR A 146 -11.79 -8.09 -5.81
CA TYR A 146 -11.97 -7.39 -4.55
C TYR A 146 -12.91 -8.15 -3.60
N SER A 147 -14.00 -8.70 -4.14
CA SER A 147 -14.92 -9.54 -3.38
C SER A 147 -14.27 -10.85 -2.99
N ALA A 148 -13.46 -11.44 -3.87
CA ALA A 148 -12.68 -12.63 -3.56
C ALA A 148 -11.69 -12.38 -2.40
N ALA A 149 -10.98 -11.25 -2.42
CA ALA A 149 -10.06 -10.85 -1.34
C ALA A 149 -10.82 -10.59 -0.03
N ALA A 150 -11.94 -9.86 -0.07
CA ALA A 150 -12.78 -9.59 1.10
C ALA A 150 -13.33 -10.88 1.73
N SER A 151 -13.68 -11.89 0.92
CA SER A 151 -14.18 -13.20 1.40
C SER A 151 -13.15 -13.96 2.23
N LYS A 152 -11.83 -13.70 2.04
CA LYS A 152 -10.75 -14.28 2.85
C LYS A 152 -10.65 -13.63 4.24
N LYS A 153 -11.41 -12.56 4.52
CA LYS A 153 -11.47 -11.84 5.80
C LYS A 153 -10.09 -11.43 6.30
N PRO A 154 -9.31 -10.66 5.53
CA PRO A 154 -8.00 -10.22 5.97
C PRO A 154 -8.12 -9.34 7.22
N ALA A 155 -7.15 -9.43 8.13
CA ALA A 155 -7.06 -8.49 9.26
C ALA A 155 -6.84 -7.06 8.77
N PHE A 156 -6.13 -6.89 7.66
CA PHE A 156 -5.90 -5.64 6.93
C PHE A 156 -5.37 -5.93 5.52
N CYS A 157 -5.28 -4.87 4.70
CA CYS A 157 -4.81 -4.91 3.33
C CYS A 157 -3.61 -3.98 3.14
N ILE A 158 -2.59 -4.42 2.40
CA ILE A 158 -1.42 -3.63 1.98
C ILE A 158 -1.47 -3.46 0.47
N TRP A 159 -1.49 -2.20 0.00
CA TRP A 159 -1.47 -1.85 -1.42
C TRP A 159 -0.04 -1.52 -1.82
N ALA A 160 0.74 -2.56 -2.16
CA ALA A 160 2.18 -2.45 -2.40
C ALA A 160 2.55 -1.72 -3.71
N ASP A 161 1.60 -1.55 -4.63
CA ASP A 161 1.74 -0.70 -5.83
C ASP A 161 0.73 0.47 -5.85
N GLY A 162 0.23 0.85 -4.66
CA GLY A 162 -0.84 1.84 -4.52
C GLY A 162 -2.19 1.33 -5.01
N MET A 163 -3.22 2.19 -4.95
CA MET A 163 -4.58 1.81 -5.31
C MET A 163 -5.03 2.33 -6.69
N ASN A 164 -4.18 3.06 -7.38
CA ASN A 164 -4.50 3.68 -8.66
C ASN A 164 -3.27 3.78 -9.56
N THR A 165 -3.30 3.14 -10.71
CA THR A 165 -2.26 3.32 -11.72
C THR A 165 -2.54 4.60 -12.50
N LEU A 166 -1.54 5.51 -12.56
CA LEU A 166 -1.62 6.75 -13.31
C LEU A 166 -1.50 6.50 -14.82
N ARG A 167 -2.21 7.31 -15.59
CA ARG A 167 -2.03 7.50 -17.02
C ARG A 167 -1.22 8.77 -17.27
N ASN A 168 -0.68 8.96 -18.44
CA ASN A 168 0.07 10.20 -18.78
C ASN A 168 -0.73 11.48 -18.48
N ALA A 169 -2.06 11.45 -18.72
CA ALA A 169 -2.92 12.59 -18.42
C ALA A 169 -3.06 12.87 -16.91
N ASP A 170 -2.94 11.85 -16.06
CA ASP A 170 -3.06 11.98 -14.61
C ASP A 170 -1.77 12.50 -13.95
N GLU A 171 -0.64 12.48 -14.67
CA GLU A 171 0.66 12.93 -14.14
C GLU A 171 0.81 14.46 -14.08
N SER A 172 -0.11 15.20 -14.70
CA SER A 172 0.01 16.63 -14.96
C SER A 172 -0.05 17.54 -13.71
N SER A 173 -0.74 17.10 -12.64
CA SER A 173 -0.93 17.90 -11.44
C SER A 173 -1.33 17.06 -10.23
N GLU A 174 -1.23 17.67 -9.03
CA GLU A 174 -1.78 17.12 -7.78
C GLU A 174 -3.26 16.74 -7.92
N SER A 175 -4.06 17.65 -8.47
CA SER A 175 -5.52 17.43 -8.65
C SER A 175 -5.81 16.25 -9.57
N ALA A 176 -5.09 16.10 -10.67
CA ALA A 176 -5.29 14.97 -11.59
C ALA A 176 -4.97 13.64 -10.91
N LYS A 177 -3.86 13.56 -10.16
CA LYS A 177 -3.48 12.38 -9.37
C LYS A 177 -4.53 12.06 -8.31
N PHE A 178 -5.00 13.07 -7.59
CA PHE A 178 -6.05 12.92 -6.58
C PHE A 178 -7.36 12.41 -7.18
N LEU A 179 -7.84 13.03 -8.27
CA LEU A 179 -9.08 12.60 -8.93
C LEU A 179 -8.98 11.17 -9.47
N ARG A 180 -7.81 10.78 -10.00
CA ARG A 180 -7.58 9.38 -10.40
C ARG A 180 -7.70 8.41 -9.23
N GLY A 181 -7.16 8.79 -8.06
CA GLY A 181 -7.27 8.01 -6.83
C GLY A 181 -8.70 7.92 -6.30
N VAL A 182 -9.47 9.00 -6.36
CA VAL A 182 -10.89 9.03 -6.00
C VAL A 182 -11.70 8.15 -6.95
N PHE A 183 -11.45 8.24 -8.26
CA PHE A 183 -12.10 7.41 -9.27
C PHE A 183 -11.89 5.90 -9.00
N ALA A 184 -10.68 5.49 -8.64
CA ALA A 184 -10.39 4.10 -8.34
C ALA A 184 -11.12 3.59 -7.09
N ARG A 185 -11.42 4.47 -6.12
CA ARG A 185 -12.16 4.15 -4.89
C ARG A 185 -13.69 4.17 -5.07
N ASP A 186 -14.17 4.76 -6.16
CA ASP A 186 -15.61 4.84 -6.45
C ASP A 186 -16.17 3.59 -7.12
N LEU A 187 -15.31 2.68 -7.55
CA LEU A 187 -15.72 1.40 -8.13
C LEU A 187 -16.58 0.61 -7.13
N GLY A 188 -17.78 0.17 -7.56
CA GLY A 188 -18.74 -0.51 -6.68
C GLY A 188 -18.16 -1.73 -5.99
N GLU A 189 -17.38 -2.52 -6.74
CA GLU A 189 -16.80 -3.78 -6.30
C GLU A 189 -15.74 -3.64 -5.21
N VAL A 190 -15.06 -2.49 -5.11
CA VAL A 190 -14.02 -2.27 -4.10
C VAL A 190 -14.57 -1.76 -2.77
N LYS A 191 -15.78 -1.20 -2.76
CA LYS A 191 -16.35 -0.49 -1.59
C LYS A 191 -16.39 -1.35 -0.34
N ASP A 192 -16.84 -2.59 -0.46
CA ASP A 192 -16.92 -3.51 0.68
C ASP A 192 -15.55 -3.83 1.27
N LEU A 193 -14.52 -3.96 0.43
CA LEU A 193 -13.17 -4.20 0.88
C LEU A 193 -12.61 -3.00 1.67
N ILE A 194 -12.70 -1.81 1.09
CA ILE A 194 -12.04 -0.63 1.69
C ILE A 194 -12.81 -0.01 2.87
N SER A 195 -14.13 -0.21 2.95
CA SER A 195 -14.95 0.33 4.04
C SER A 195 -15.00 -0.57 5.29
N LYS A 196 -14.52 -1.80 5.21
CA LYS A 196 -14.62 -2.80 6.30
C LYS A 196 -13.27 -3.29 6.83
N PHE A 197 -12.22 -3.24 6.03
CA PHE A 197 -10.88 -3.69 6.41
C PHE A 197 -9.90 -2.53 6.43
N PRO A 198 -8.93 -2.48 7.36
CA PRO A 198 -7.86 -1.49 7.34
C PRO A 198 -7.02 -1.58 6.06
N ASN A 199 -6.69 -0.43 5.46
CA ASN A 199 -5.94 -0.32 4.22
C ASN A 199 -4.70 0.54 4.42
N TYR A 200 -3.53 -0.01 4.09
CA TYR A 200 -2.24 0.64 4.18
C TYR A 200 -1.67 0.83 2.77
N GLY A 201 -1.36 2.08 2.41
CA GLY A 201 -0.86 2.44 1.09
C GLY A 201 0.65 2.60 1.05
N VAL A 202 1.28 2.05 0.03
CA VAL A 202 2.67 2.33 -0.32
C VAL A 202 2.72 3.51 -1.30
N ALA A 203 3.66 4.42 -1.12
CA ALA A 203 3.91 5.51 -2.05
C ALA A 203 4.61 4.97 -3.30
N ALA A 204 3.81 4.36 -4.17
CA ALA A 204 4.29 3.60 -5.30
C ALA A 204 4.50 4.45 -6.55
N ARG A 205 5.48 4.06 -7.36
CA ARG A 205 5.89 4.79 -8.56
C ARG A 205 4.75 4.96 -9.56
N ASN A 206 4.10 3.86 -9.93
CA ASN A 206 3.04 3.89 -10.94
C ASN A 206 1.75 4.59 -10.48
N SER A 207 1.57 4.75 -9.17
CA SER A 207 0.35 5.29 -8.58
C SER A 207 0.42 6.77 -8.22
N PHE A 208 1.63 7.34 -8.09
CA PHE A 208 1.79 8.73 -7.64
C PHE A 208 2.88 9.48 -8.38
N TYR A 209 4.03 8.85 -8.65
CA TYR A 209 5.20 9.55 -9.16
C TYR A 209 5.30 9.56 -10.69
N GLY A 210 4.73 8.57 -11.35
CA GLY A 210 4.90 8.33 -12.78
C GLY A 210 6.09 7.41 -13.09
N LYS A 211 5.96 6.64 -14.15
CA LYS A 211 6.84 5.50 -14.46
C LYS A 211 8.33 5.84 -14.60
N ASN A 212 8.66 7.02 -15.10
CA ASN A 212 10.04 7.43 -15.39
C ASN A 212 10.55 8.53 -14.46
N ASN A 213 9.81 8.89 -13.43
CA ASN A 213 10.15 9.97 -12.53
C ASN A 213 11.12 9.50 -11.42
N ASP A 214 11.92 10.43 -10.95
CA ASP A 214 12.81 10.30 -9.80
C ASP A 214 12.72 11.54 -8.91
N SER A 215 13.57 11.66 -7.89
CA SER A 215 13.59 12.78 -6.94
C SER A 215 13.80 14.16 -7.57
N ASN A 216 14.29 14.23 -8.81
CA ASN A 216 14.52 15.47 -9.55
C ASN A 216 13.30 15.88 -10.39
N SER A 217 12.25 15.07 -10.43
CA SER A 217 11.06 15.34 -11.23
C SER A 217 10.27 16.51 -10.63
N ALA A 218 9.83 17.44 -11.49
CA ALA A 218 9.10 18.63 -11.06
C ALA A 218 7.79 18.34 -10.31
N ASN A 219 7.19 17.16 -10.53
CA ASN A 219 5.93 16.76 -9.95
C ASN A 219 6.04 15.97 -8.63
N ILE A 220 7.25 15.92 -8.02
CA ILE A 220 7.46 15.13 -6.78
C ILE A 220 6.61 15.66 -5.62
N ALA A 221 6.49 16.99 -5.49
CA ALA A 221 5.68 17.63 -4.46
C ALA A 221 4.19 17.33 -4.65
N ASP A 222 3.70 17.38 -5.89
CA ASP A 222 2.31 17.05 -6.26
C ASP A 222 1.98 15.59 -5.95
N ALA A 223 2.91 14.69 -6.26
CA ALA A 223 2.78 13.27 -5.98
C ALA A 223 2.70 13.00 -4.46
N SER A 224 3.57 13.66 -3.70
CA SER A 224 3.62 13.58 -2.25
C SER A 224 2.32 14.08 -1.60
N CYS A 225 1.79 15.21 -2.06
CA CYS A 225 0.54 15.77 -1.56
C CYS A 225 -0.66 14.87 -1.94
N ALA A 226 -0.75 14.43 -3.18
CA ALA A 226 -1.82 13.52 -3.63
C ALA A 226 -1.85 12.22 -2.82
N PHE A 227 -0.67 11.68 -2.45
CA PHE A 227 -0.59 10.52 -1.56
C PHE A 227 -1.22 10.83 -0.19
N ASP A 228 -0.83 11.93 0.45
CA ASP A 228 -1.36 12.31 1.77
C ASP A 228 -2.87 12.59 1.74
N MET A 229 -3.41 13.05 0.61
CA MET A 229 -4.84 13.29 0.42
C MET A 229 -5.66 12.01 0.28
N LEU A 230 -5.05 10.90 -0.12
CA LEU A 230 -5.71 9.65 -0.47
C LEU A 230 -5.57 8.55 0.59
N TRP A 231 -4.72 8.74 1.60
CA TRP A 231 -4.42 7.69 2.57
C TRP A 231 -4.53 8.16 4.02
N ALA A 232 -5.11 7.29 4.85
CA ALA A 232 -5.15 7.46 6.31
C ALA A 232 -4.11 6.56 7.00
N ASN A 233 -2.89 6.55 6.47
CA ASN A 233 -1.75 5.81 7.01
C ASN A 233 -1.30 6.36 8.39
N PRO A 234 -0.47 5.61 9.14
CA PRO A 234 0.31 6.17 10.25
C PRO A 234 1.14 7.39 9.84
N ALA A 235 1.59 8.17 10.83
CA ALA A 235 2.42 9.33 10.56
C ALA A 235 3.73 8.92 9.86
N ALA A 236 4.08 9.66 8.79
CA ALA A 236 5.34 9.45 8.07
C ALA A 236 6.56 9.73 8.96
N ARG A 237 7.67 9.07 8.66
CA ARG A 237 8.95 9.21 9.37
C ARG A 237 9.78 10.36 8.80
N PRO A 238 10.87 10.78 9.49
CA PRO A 238 11.74 11.85 9.02
C PRO A 238 12.34 11.61 7.63
N GLY A 239 12.73 12.70 6.93
CA GLY A 239 13.43 12.64 5.65
C GLY A 239 12.58 12.90 4.42
N GLY A 240 11.32 13.33 4.59
CA GLY A 240 10.44 13.70 3.46
C GLY A 240 9.78 12.49 2.76
N ALA A 241 10.29 11.29 2.98
CA ALA A 241 9.72 10.06 2.45
C ALA A 241 8.37 9.73 3.12
N LYS A 242 7.48 9.06 2.40
CA LYS A 242 6.18 8.58 2.90
C LYS A 242 6.29 7.24 3.63
N ALA A 243 7.44 6.96 4.22
CA ALA A 243 7.69 5.75 4.98
C ALA A 243 7.05 5.81 6.38
N TYR A 244 6.58 4.68 6.86
CA TYR A 244 5.99 4.54 8.20
C TYR A 244 6.12 3.11 8.71
N SER A 245 5.77 2.88 9.98
CA SER A 245 5.65 1.53 10.53
C SER A 245 4.38 1.38 11.36
N PHE A 246 3.89 0.16 11.45
CA PHE A 246 2.81 -0.23 12.34
C PHE A 246 3.00 -1.66 12.85
N GLN A 247 2.30 -2.02 13.91
CA GLN A 247 2.34 -3.35 14.49
C GLN A 247 0.97 -4.01 14.44
N TYR A 248 0.95 -5.31 14.18
CA TYR A 248 -0.23 -6.14 14.32
C TYR A 248 0.19 -7.50 14.90
N ALA A 249 -0.42 -7.89 16.03
CA ALA A 249 0.00 -9.08 16.78
C ALA A 249 1.54 -9.10 16.99
N ASP A 250 2.19 -10.20 16.70
CA ASP A 250 3.63 -10.41 16.87
C ASP A 250 4.45 -10.05 15.61
N ALA A 251 3.87 -9.28 14.71
CA ALA A 251 4.53 -8.76 13.52
C ALA A 251 4.63 -7.23 13.52
N GLU A 252 5.72 -6.70 12.95
CA GLU A 252 5.91 -5.29 12.69
C GLU A 252 6.15 -5.07 11.19
N PHE A 253 5.50 -4.05 10.64
CA PHE A 253 5.49 -3.70 9.23
C PHE A 253 6.23 -2.39 9.05
N PHE A 254 7.29 -2.40 8.24
CA PHE A 254 8.08 -1.24 7.85
C PHE A 254 7.74 -0.94 6.39
N VAL A 255 6.85 0.02 6.18
CA VAL A 255 6.41 0.42 4.84
C VAL A 255 7.32 1.53 4.35
N LEU A 256 8.02 1.26 3.26
CA LEU A 256 9.04 2.14 2.71
C LEU A 256 8.49 2.94 1.52
N ASP A 257 9.15 4.04 1.26
CA ASP A 257 8.97 4.87 0.08
C ASP A 257 10.26 4.80 -0.75
N ASP A 258 10.27 3.95 -1.74
CA ASP A 258 11.41 3.78 -2.66
C ASP A 258 11.30 4.67 -3.91
N CYS A 259 10.52 5.76 -3.82
CA CYS A 259 10.23 6.68 -4.91
C CYS A 259 10.65 8.13 -4.63
N THR A 260 10.29 8.70 -3.48
CA THR A 260 10.55 10.13 -3.18
C THR A 260 12.04 10.49 -3.25
N ASN A 261 12.91 9.65 -2.73
CA ASN A 261 14.36 9.87 -2.73
C ASN A 261 15.08 9.14 -3.86
N ARG A 262 14.33 8.56 -4.81
CA ARG A 262 14.91 7.78 -5.90
C ARG A 262 15.76 8.66 -6.81
N SER A 263 16.99 8.23 -7.05
CA SER A 263 17.89 8.82 -8.03
C SER A 263 18.49 7.73 -8.92
N TYR A 264 18.36 7.89 -10.22
CA TYR A 264 18.96 6.95 -11.17
C TYR A 264 20.42 7.27 -11.49
N LEU A 265 20.85 8.54 -11.27
CA LEU A 265 22.20 9.01 -11.53
C LEU A 265 22.64 9.93 -10.40
N ASP A 266 23.60 9.47 -9.63
CA ASP A 266 24.45 10.38 -8.86
C ASP A 266 25.72 10.64 -9.65
N TYR A 267 25.88 11.85 -10.19
CA TYR A 267 27.07 12.23 -10.97
C TYR A 267 28.36 12.22 -10.15
N ARG A 268 28.28 12.29 -8.82
CA ARG A 268 29.45 12.30 -7.94
C ARG A 268 29.92 10.90 -7.63
N GLU A 269 28.99 9.98 -7.34
CA GLU A 269 29.32 8.63 -6.88
C GLU A 269 28.92 7.55 -7.88
N ASN A 270 28.16 7.89 -8.94
CA ASN A 270 27.58 6.96 -9.92
C ASN A 270 26.81 5.79 -9.27
N ARG A 271 26.09 6.09 -8.18
CA ARG A 271 25.35 5.10 -7.39
C ARG A 271 23.87 5.46 -7.38
N PRO A 272 23.03 4.67 -8.02
CA PRO A 272 21.58 4.81 -7.87
C PRO A 272 21.16 4.65 -6.41
N SER A 273 20.25 5.52 -5.95
CA SER A 273 19.63 5.44 -4.63
C SER A 273 18.13 5.29 -4.78
N TYR A 274 17.48 4.53 -3.92
CA TYR A 274 16.02 4.36 -3.87
C TYR A 274 15.42 4.87 -2.58
N LEU A 275 16.08 4.60 -1.44
CA LEU A 275 15.59 5.01 -0.12
C LEU A 275 16.19 6.35 0.34
N GLY A 276 17.44 6.59 -0.02
CA GLY A 276 18.25 7.65 0.56
C GLY A 276 18.70 7.33 1.99
N ASP A 277 19.76 8.03 2.44
CA ASP A 277 20.43 7.75 3.72
C ASP A 277 19.49 7.90 4.92
N ALA A 278 18.64 8.90 4.95
CA ALA A 278 17.76 9.15 6.09
C ALA A 278 16.77 8.01 6.32
N GLN A 279 16.15 7.50 5.27
CA GLN A 279 15.20 6.41 5.36
C GLN A 279 15.89 5.07 5.64
N LEU A 280 17.03 4.81 4.98
CA LEU A 280 17.81 3.60 5.20
C LEU A 280 18.32 3.50 6.64
N ASN A 281 18.86 4.58 7.20
CA ASN A 281 19.30 4.64 8.60
C ASN A 281 18.14 4.45 9.58
N TRP A 282 16.99 5.09 9.31
CA TRP A 282 15.79 4.88 10.11
C TRP A 282 15.36 3.41 10.08
N LEU A 283 15.31 2.77 8.90
CA LEU A 283 14.91 1.37 8.77
C LEU A 283 15.84 0.45 9.56
N MET A 284 17.15 0.61 9.42
CA MET A 284 18.13 -0.20 10.15
C MET A 284 17.97 -0.07 11.67
N GLY A 285 17.83 1.15 12.18
CA GLY A 285 17.60 1.37 13.60
C GLY A 285 16.26 0.82 14.09
N ALA A 286 15.20 0.95 13.29
CA ALA A 286 13.88 0.43 13.61
C ALA A 286 13.85 -1.11 13.63
N LEU A 287 14.50 -1.77 12.67
CA LEU A 287 14.64 -3.23 12.63
C LEU A 287 15.42 -3.76 13.85
N GLN A 288 16.50 -3.06 14.26
CA GLN A 288 17.30 -3.43 15.43
C GLN A 288 16.51 -3.32 16.73
N ASN A 289 15.66 -2.32 16.85
CA ASN A 289 14.84 -2.09 18.05
C ASN A 289 13.57 -2.95 18.10
N SER A 290 13.15 -3.49 16.96
CA SER A 290 11.93 -4.29 16.87
C SER A 290 12.04 -5.60 17.66
N LYS A 291 11.02 -5.87 18.50
CA LYS A 291 10.87 -7.12 19.27
C LYS A 291 9.87 -8.08 18.59
N ALA A 292 9.33 -7.71 17.44
CA ALA A 292 8.39 -8.55 16.70
C ALA A 292 9.06 -9.85 16.23
N ASN A 293 8.30 -10.95 16.21
CA ASN A 293 8.75 -12.22 15.65
C ASN A 293 9.01 -12.09 14.14
N PHE A 294 8.05 -11.51 13.39
CA PHE A 294 8.22 -11.21 11.98
C PHE A 294 8.34 -9.70 11.75
N LYS A 295 9.27 -9.32 10.88
CA LYS A 295 9.52 -7.95 10.43
C LYS A 295 9.30 -7.89 8.93
N PHE A 296 8.11 -7.44 8.54
CA PHE A 296 7.76 -7.29 7.14
C PHE A 296 8.26 -5.93 6.62
N VAL A 297 9.19 -5.98 5.67
CA VAL A 297 9.67 -4.79 4.96
C VAL A 297 8.91 -4.69 3.66
N VAL A 298 8.07 -3.67 3.54
CA VAL A 298 7.18 -3.46 2.39
C VAL A 298 7.71 -2.34 1.52
N LEU A 299 7.88 -2.59 0.24
CA LEU A 299 8.37 -1.60 -0.73
C LEU A 299 7.75 -1.86 -2.11
N ASN A 300 7.84 -0.87 -3.00
CA ASN A 300 7.29 -1.03 -4.34
C ASN A 300 8.19 -1.91 -5.22
N SER A 301 9.52 -1.74 -5.17
CA SER A 301 10.48 -2.47 -6.00
C SER A 301 10.91 -3.80 -5.37
N PRO A 302 10.89 -4.95 -6.09
CA PRO A 302 11.36 -6.24 -5.57
C PRO A 302 12.79 -6.17 -5.05
N PHE A 303 12.99 -6.61 -3.79
CA PHE A 303 14.28 -6.57 -3.11
C PHE A 303 15.17 -7.77 -3.46
N ALA A 304 14.60 -8.98 -3.44
CA ALA A 304 15.37 -10.21 -3.63
C ALA A 304 15.69 -10.52 -5.10
N ASN A 305 14.91 -10.00 -6.04
CA ASN A 305 15.16 -10.21 -7.48
C ASN A 305 16.55 -9.66 -7.88
N PRO A 306 17.44 -10.49 -8.49
CA PRO A 306 18.82 -10.11 -8.77
C PRO A 306 19.00 -9.28 -10.03
N VAL A 307 17.97 -9.17 -10.88
CA VAL A 307 18.08 -8.50 -12.17
C VAL A 307 18.15 -6.99 -11.96
N ALA A 308 19.25 -6.35 -12.36
CA ALA A 308 19.49 -4.92 -12.12
C ALA A 308 18.75 -4.04 -13.15
N THR A 309 17.40 -4.09 -13.14
CA THR A 309 16.54 -3.16 -13.87
C THR A 309 16.04 -2.07 -12.94
N ARG A 310 15.59 -0.93 -13.52
CA ARG A 310 15.01 0.18 -12.74
C ARG A 310 13.76 -0.21 -11.94
N ASP A 311 13.15 -1.35 -12.21
CA ASP A 311 11.98 -1.85 -11.50
C ASP A 311 12.36 -2.70 -10.28
N ASN A 312 13.61 -3.13 -10.17
CA ASN A 312 14.12 -3.97 -9.09
C ASN A 312 15.04 -3.19 -8.16
N PHE A 313 15.01 -3.50 -6.88
CA PHE A 313 15.91 -2.88 -5.90
C PHE A 313 17.39 -3.23 -6.15
N ALA A 314 17.66 -4.30 -6.89
CA ALA A 314 19.01 -4.67 -7.35
C ALA A 314 19.70 -3.58 -8.19
N PHE A 315 18.95 -2.64 -8.79
CA PHE A 315 19.52 -1.48 -9.48
C PHE A 315 20.21 -0.52 -8.49
N SER A 316 19.70 -0.37 -7.27
CA SER A 316 20.36 0.32 -6.15
C SER A 316 21.24 -0.65 -5.35
N ALA A 317 22.25 -1.22 -6.02
CA ALA A 317 23.07 -2.32 -5.48
C ALA A 317 23.76 -1.96 -4.17
N ASN A 318 24.15 -0.69 -3.97
CA ASN A 318 24.79 -0.22 -2.76
C ASN A 318 23.85 -0.26 -1.55
N GLU A 319 22.66 0.33 -1.66
CA GLU A 319 21.67 0.31 -0.56
C GLU A 319 21.23 -1.13 -0.26
N ARG A 320 21.02 -1.95 -1.31
CA ARG A 320 20.69 -3.36 -1.15
C ARG A 320 21.78 -4.12 -0.38
N LYS A 321 23.04 -3.87 -0.69
CA LYS A 321 24.17 -4.46 0.02
C LYS A 321 24.25 -4.00 1.46
N ILE A 322 24.15 -2.69 1.72
CA ILE A 322 24.18 -2.12 3.07
C ILE A 322 23.10 -2.75 3.95
N LEU A 323 21.85 -2.82 3.47
CA LEU A 323 20.76 -3.42 4.23
C LEU A 323 20.98 -4.92 4.44
N SER A 324 21.40 -5.66 3.41
CA SER A 324 21.66 -7.10 3.51
C SER A 324 22.77 -7.42 4.51
N ASP A 325 23.88 -6.68 4.46
CA ASP A 325 25.02 -6.86 5.37
C ASP A 325 24.64 -6.48 6.81
N PHE A 326 23.88 -5.40 6.98
CA PHE A 326 23.38 -4.98 8.29
C PHE A 326 22.52 -6.05 8.96
N LEU A 327 21.61 -6.69 8.20
CA LEU A 327 20.76 -7.76 8.74
C LEU A 327 21.58 -8.95 9.28
N VAL A 328 22.71 -9.26 8.65
CA VAL A 328 23.64 -10.29 9.13
C VAL A 328 24.45 -9.79 10.33
N PHE A 329 25.07 -8.62 10.20
CA PHE A 329 25.95 -8.04 11.23
C PHE A 329 25.20 -7.84 12.56
N ALA A 330 23.99 -7.26 12.51
CA ALA A 330 23.17 -7.01 13.69
C ALA A 330 22.33 -8.22 14.12
N LYS A 331 22.46 -9.37 13.40
CA LYS A 331 21.71 -10.61 13.65
C LYS A 331 20.20 -10.36 13.80
N ILE A 332 19.61 -9.63 12.84
CA ILE A 332 18.19 -9.30 12.86
C ILE A 332 17.37 -10.51 12.39
N PRO A 333 16.56 -11.15 13.27
CA PRO A 333 15.78 -12.33 12.88
C PRO A 333 14.44 -11.95 12.25
N GLY A 334 13.84 -12.87 11.49
CA GLY A 334 12.44 -12.82 11.07
C GLY A 334 12.10 -11.77 10.02
N VAL A 335 13.08 -11.32 9.22
CA VAL A 335 12.83 -10.31 8.16
C VAL A 335 12.31 -10.99 6.90
N VAL A 336 11.20 -10.46 6.39
CA VAL A 336 10.54 -10.87 5.14
C VAL A 336 10.22 -9.62 4.32
N PHE A 337 10.45 -9.66 3.01
CA PHE A 337 10.11 -8.58 2.11
C PHE A 337 8.77 -8.84 1.42
N LEU A 338 8.01 -7.76 1.22
CA LEU A 338 6.78 -7.76 0.44
C LEU A 338 6.92 -6.66 -0.61
N SER A 339 6.72 -6.99 -1.87
CA SER A 339 6.95 -6.08 -2.98
C SER A 339 5.91 -6.21 -4.09
N ALA A 340 5.97 -5.31 -5.08
CA ALA A 340 5.08 -5.29 -6.23
C ALA A 340 5.81 -4.78 -7.48
N ASN A 341 5.17 -3.92 -8.29
CA ASN A 341 5.74 -3.27 -9.48
C ASN A 341 6.27 -4.24 -10.55
N LYS A 342 5.64 -5.41 -10.65
CA LYS A 342 5.89 -6.40 -11.69
C LYS A 342 4.58 -6.80 -12.36
N PRO A 343 4.58 -7.08 -13.68
CA PRO A 343 3.40 -7.58 -14.37
C PRO A 343 3.16 -9.08 -14.12
N TYR A 344 3.71 -9.63 -13.06
CA TYR A 344 3.57 -11.02 -12.61
C TYR A 344 3.83 -11.12 -11.11
N GLY A 345 3.36 -12.21 -10.48
CA GLY A 345 3.68 -12.53 -9.09
C GLY A 345 4.76 -13.60 -8.99
N GLU A 346 5.58 -13.54 -7.93
CA GLU A 346 6.58 -14.57 -7.60
C GLU A 346 6.94 -14.54 -6.11
N LEU A 347 7.46 -15.66 -5.60
CA LEU A 347 8.17 -15.72 -4.33
C LEU A 347 9.66 -15.92 -4.64
N SER A 348 10.51 -15.05 -4.14
CA SER A 348 11.96 -15.14 -4.26
C SER A 348 12.60 -15.57 -2.94
N ARG A 349 13.67 -16.35 -2.99
CA ARG A 349 14.48 -16.80 -1.85
C ARG A 349 15.94 -16.45 -2.08
N LEU A 350 16.34 -15.27 -1.61
CA LEU A 350 17.71 -14.77 -1.72
C LEU A 350 18.62 -15.47 -0.69
N ILE A 351 19.48 -16.35 -1.16
CA ILE A 351 20.49 -17.02 -0.34
C ILE A 351 21.68 -16.06 -0.16
N ARG A 352 22.19 -15.95 1.06
CA ARG A 352 23.33 -15.09 1.40
C ARG A 352 24.23 -15.78 2.43
N ALA A 353 25.50 -15.45 2.42
CA ALA A 353 26.46 -15.96 3.41
C ALA A 353 26.20 -15.36 4.81
N GLY A 354 26.44 -16.12 5.85
CA GLY A 354 26.38 -15.68 7.23
C GLY A 354 24.98 -15.46 7.81
N GLY A 355 23.91 -15.72 7.04
CA GLY A 355 22.55 -15.52 7.52
C GLY A 355 21.51 -16.35 6.81
N TYR A 356 20.32 -16.38 7.35
CA TYR A 356 19.17 -17.08 6.77
C TYR A 356 18.78 -16.48 5.41
N PRO A 357 18.11 -17.27 4.54
CA PRO A 357 17.60 -16.77 3.26
C PRO A 357 16.55 -15.67 3.46
N LEU A 358 16.66 -14.57 2.69
CA LEU A 358 15.62 -13.55 2.66
C LEU A 358 14.54 -13.96 1.66
N TYR A 359 13.30 -13.96 2.13
CA TYR A 359 12.14 -14.18 1.29
C TYR A 359 11.54 -12.83 0.86
N ASP A 360 11.13 -12.75 -0.41
CA ASP A 360 10.47 -11.59 -1.00
C ASP A 360 9.25 -12.05 -1.79
N LEU A 361 8.07 -11.71 -1.31
CA LEU A 361 6.82 -11.95 -2.00
C LEU A 361 6.52 -10.77 -2.92
N THR A 362 6.76 -10.92 -4.20
CA THR A 362 6.41 -9.93 -5.23
C THR A 362 5.00 -10.20 -5.73
N VAL A 363 4.08 -9.27 -5.51
CA VAL A 363 2.69 -9.40 -5.93
C VAL A 363 2.48 -8.74 -7.28
N GLY A 364 1.96 -9.50 -8.25
CA GLY A 364 1.65 -9.05 -9.60
C GLY A 364 0.37 -8.22 -9.66
N PRO A 365 -0.15 -7.96 -10.88
CA PRO A 365 -1.34 -7.14 -11.08
C PRO A 365 -2.56 -7.70 -10.34
N LEU A 366 -3.23 -6.83 -9.58
CA LEU A 366 -4.54 -7.11 -9.00
C LEU A 366 -5.61 -7.05 -10.09
N THR A 367 -5.77 -5.89 -10.70
CA THR A 367 -6.70 -5.65 -11.81
C THR A 367 -6.00 -5.18 -13.09
N GLY A 368 -4.73 -4.80 -13.00
CA GLY A 368 -3.90 -4.44 -14.15
C GLY A 368 -3.67 -5.62 -15.10
N ARG A 369 -2.87 -5.44 -16.11
CA ARG A 369 -2.62 -6.47 -17.13
C ARG A 369 -1.39 -7.31 -16.78
N PRO A 370 -1.52 -8.60 -16.50
CA PRO A 370 -0.37 -9.50 -16.36
C PRO A 370 0.29 -9.77 -17.72
N VAL A 371 1.52 -10.28 -17.68
CA VAL A 371 2.20 -10.83 -18.85
C VAL A 371 1.74 -12.26 -19.11
N ASP A 372 1.83 -12.70 -20.36
CA ASP A 372 1.56 -14.08 -20.74
C ASP A 372 2.73 -14.99 -20.33
N GLU A 373 3.97 -14.48 -20.37
CA GLU A 373 5.19 -15.21 -20.03
C GLU A 373 6.18 -14.32 -19.27
N ILE A 374 6.88 -14.88 -18.27
CA ILE A 374 7.93 -14.19 -17.52
C ILE A 374 9.28 -14.42 -18.20
N VAL A 375 9.79 -13.40 -18.87
CA VAL A 375 11.11 -13.44 -19.54
C VAL A 375 12.25 -13.04 -18.62
N GLU A 376 11.97 -12.40 -17.48
CA GLU A 376 13.01 -11.98 -16.53
C GLU A 376 13.59 -13.18 -15.78
N MET A 377 14.91 -13.36 -15.88
CA MET A 377 15.63 -14.50 -15.30
C MET A 377 15.95 -14.23 -13.82
N ASN A 378 15.03 -14.55 -12.95
CA ASN A 378 15.23 -14.52 -11.50
C ASN A 378 15.63 -15.93 -11.00
N TYR A 379 16.91 -16.17 -10.79
CA TYR A 379 17.42 -17.46 -10.30
C TYR A 379 17.17 -17.69 -8.79
N PHE A 380 16.66 -16.68 -8.06
CA PHE A 380 16.17 -16.83 -6.69
C PHE A 380 14.67 -17.15 -6.62
N ARG A 381 13.97 -17.24 -7.75
CA ARG A 381 12.57 -17.59 -7.77
C ARG A 381 12.34 -18.99 -7.20
N VAL A 382 11.43 -19.09 -6.24
CA VAL A 382 10.99 -20.38 -5.70
C VAL A 382 10.26 -21.16 -6.80
N PRO A 383 10.55 -22.45 -7.01
CA PRO A 383 9.87 -23.26 -8.01
C PRO A 383 8.35 -23.17 -7.90
N SER A 384 7.66 -23.11 -9.03
CA SER A 384 6.20 -23.04 -9.15
C SER A 384 5.55 -21.78 -8.59
N SER A 385 6.30 -20.75 -8.19
CA SER A 385 5.75 -19.48 -7.69
C SER A 385 5.47 -18.44 -8.77
N SER A 386 5.68 -18.74 -10.04
CA SER A 386 5.41 -17.85 -11.17
C SER A 386 3.92 -17.68 -11.41
N ILE A 387 3.40 -16.46 -11.22
CA ILE A 387 1.98 -16.14 -11.40
C ILE A 387 1.81 -15.12 -12.52
N THR A 388 1.27 -15.54 -13.65
CA THR A 388 0.99 -14.72 -14.85
C THR A 388 -0.50 -14.44 -15.00
N LYS A 389 -1.22 -14.33 -13.90
CA LYS A 389 -2.65 -14.02 -13.83
C LYS A 389 -2.88 -12.83 -12.92
N ARG A 390 -4.01 -12.15 -13.07
CA ARG A 390 -4.51 -11.23 -12.05
C ARG A 390 -4.65 -11.99 -10.74
N SER A 391 -4.07 -11.45 -9.69
CA SER A 391 -3.97 -12.17 -8.42
C SER A 391 -3.76 -11.23 -7.26
N PHE A 392 -4.10 -11.69 -6.08
CA PHE A 392 -3.70 -11.11 -4.81
C PHE A 392 -2.97 -12.14 -3.96
N ALA A 393 -2.20 -11.68 -3.00
CA ALA A 393 -1.60 -12.57 -2.03
C ALA A 393 -2.31 -12.47 -0.68
N MET A 394 -2.43 -13.62 0.00
CA MET A 394 -2.70 -13.71 1.43
C MET A 394 -1.43 -14.16 2.12
N VAL A 395 -1.04 -13.42 3.15
CA VAL A 395 0.08 -13.78 4.04
C VAL A 395 -0.51 -14.11 5.40
N LYS A 396 -0.35 -15.36 5.83
CA LYS A 396 -0.86 -15.84 7.11
C LYS A 396 0.31 -16.02 8.08
N VAL A 397 0.15 -15.54 9.30
CA VAL A 397 1.07 -15.76 10.43
C VAL A 397 0.32 -16.58 11.47
N ASP A 398 0.79 -17.80 11.72
CA ASP A 398 0.15 -18.73 12.64
C ASP A 398 1.15 -19.69 13.31
N GLY A 399 0.62 -20.59 14.13
CA GLY A 399 1.40 -21.60 14.83
C GLY A 399 1.69 -21.26 16.28
N PRO A 400 2.36 -22.18 16.97
CA PRO A 400 2.67 -22.01 18.40
C PRO A 400 3.64 -20.84 18.63
N GLU A 401 3.60 -20.26 19.81
CA GLU A 401 4.38 -19.06 20.17
C GLU A 401 5.88 -19.25 19.99
N ASP A 402 6.40 -20.44 20.24
CA ASP A 402 7.82 -20.81 20.16
C ASP A 402 8.30 -21.10 18.73
N ASP A 403 7.39 -21.49 17.81
CA ASP A 403 7.74 -21.74 16.41
C ASP A 403 6.62 -21.27 15.44
N ARG A 404 6.35 -19.98 15.43
CA ARG A 404 5.44 -19.33 14.48
C ARG A 404 5.89 -19.58 13.04
N ALA A 405 4.94 -19.58 12.13
CA ALA A 405 5.19 -19.73 10.70
C ALA A 405 4.52 -18.59 9.90
N VAL A 406 5.10 -18.27 8.76
CA VAL A 406 4.51 -17.40 7.75
C VAL A 406 4.19 -18.24 6.51
N THR A 407 2.94 -18.18 6.05
CA THR A 407 2.48 -18.83 4.82
C THR A 407 2.14 -17.76 3.79
N PHE A 408 2.79 -17.82 2.64
CA PHE A 408 2.52 -17.01 1.46
C PHE A 408 1.58 -17.79 0.54
N ALA A 409 0.48 -17.20 0.10
CA ALA A 409 -0.42 -17.84 -0.85
C ALA A 409 -0.94 -16.83 -1.88
N PHE A 410 -0.90 -17.19 -3.16
CA PHE A 410 -1.52 -16.42 -4.25
C PHE A 410 -2.89 -16.97 -4.58
N PHE A 411 -3.82 -16.07 -4.87
CA PHE A 411 -5.19 -16.38 -5.25
C PHE A 411 -5.57 -15.63 -6.53
N ASP A 412 -6.34 -16.25 -7.40
CA ASP A 412 -6.89 -15.62 -8.61
C ASP A 412 -8.11 -14.72 -8.31
N SER A 413 -8.66 -14.11 -9.35
CA SER A 413 -9.82 -13.21 -9.26
C SER A 413 -11.10 -13.87 -8.73
N LYS A 414 -11.18 -15.19 -8.73
CA LYS A 414 -12.31 -15.97 -8.19
C LYS A 414 -12.04 -16.57 -6.81
N GLY A 415 -10.85 -16.29 -6.24
CA GLY A 415 -10.43 -16.81 -4.94
C GLY A 415 -9.87 -18.22 -4.97
N GLY A 416 -9.58 -18.78 -6.15
CA GLY A 416 -8.86 -20.04 -6.33
C GLY A 416 -7.38 -19.88 -5.97
N GLN A 417 -6.83 -20.82 -5.18
CA GLN A 417 -5.41 -20.78 -4.79
C GLN A 417 -4.53 -21.22 -5.95
N LEU A 418 -3.55 -20.38 -6.28
CA LEU A 418 -2.59 -20.61 -7.38
C LEU A 418 -1.26 -21.17 -6.88
N PHE A 419 -0.83 -20.76 -5.69
CA PHE A 419 0.45 -21.15 -5.08
C PHE A 419 0.37 -21.03 -3.57
N SER A 420 1.18 -21.81 -2.86
CA SER A 420 1.38 -21.63 -1.41
C SER A 420 2.76 -22.14 -1.00
N SER A 421 3.38 -21.43 -0.03
CA SER A 421 4.66 -21.81 0.59
C SER A 421 4.69 -21.34 2.03
N THR A 422 5.20 -22.17 2.92
CA THR A 422 5.31 -21.87 4.36
C THR A 422 6.76 -21.86 4.80
N VAL A 423 7.11 -20.90 5.65
CA VAL A 423 8.44 -20.73 6.23
C VAL A 423 8.30 -20.57 7.74
N LYS A 424 9.05 -21.35 8.50
CA LYS A 424 9.04 -21.28 9.96
C LYS A 424 9.94 -20.16 10.47
N LEU A 425 9.56 -19.57 11.58
CA LEU A 425 10.37 -18.53 12.24
C LEU A 425 11.76 -19.06 12.63
N SER A 426 11.85 -20.32 13.02
CA SER A 426 13.13 -21.01 13.33
C SER A 426 14.10 -21.03 12.13
N GLU A 427 13.59 -21.02 10.89
CA GLU A 427 14.41 -20.91 9.68
C GLU A 427 14.95 -19.49 9.46
N LEU A 428 14.24 -18.47 9.95
CA LEU A 428 14.57 -17.05 9.82
C LEU A 428 15.40 -16.49 11.00
N LYS A 429 15.96 -17.37 11.83
CA LYS A 429 16.81 -17.02 12.98
C LYS A 429 18.23 -17.59 12.88
N LYS A 430 18.55 -18.31 11.80
CA LYS A 430 19.84 -18.99 11.63
C LYS A 430 20.90 -18.02 11.12
N PHE A 431 21.92 -17.77 11.93
CA PHE A 431 23.13 -17.03 11.59
C PHE A 431 24.33 -17.96 11.76
N GLU A 432 25.23 -17.97 10.78
CA GLU A 432 26.48 -18.75 10.78
C GLU A 432 27.61 -18.02 11.50
#